data_31f642aa0e63d183c03e6d1ae39a9b05
#
_entry.id   31f642aa0e63d183c03e6d1ae39a9b05
#
_cell.length_a   1.000
_cell.length_b   1.000
_cell.length_c   1.000
_cell.angle_alpha   90.00
_cell.angle_beta   90.00
_cell.angle_gamma   90.00
#
_symmetry.space_group_name_H-M   'P 1'
#
loop_
_entity.id
_entity.type
_entity.pdbx_description
1 polymer ?
#
loop_
_entity_poly.entity_id
_entity_poly.type
_entity_poly.pdbx_seq_one_letter_code
_entity_poly.pdbx_strand_id
1 'polypeptide(L)'
;MFGFSIFFVAALGCSRDDTASARTRDAARSPDDGVAPRPSVIAAASQPYKVVAVAAGGTITGTVDIDGSAPLAAIIRPTADQNVCGNSIVEKNLALAGTRIGGAIVWVTDIRNGKAFALERRFELANSNCMFDPYVQAMSTGGTLNVSNDDRVLHTNRFINVGTGQIAGIAPFNDDGEVVPLDRFKEPAQIEVVSDRHPWAHAWIAVLDHPYYAQTAANGTFTIDGIPPGRYLLRAWHPAVGFADDSVTVLAGQQVSTAFRIRPRPTPTLAPSAQPPSEGQSVVPTIGPAASSTPAASSAPAASSSTPRTMGPPPPL
;
A
#
# COMPACT_ATOMS: atom_id res chain seq x y z
N MET A 1 -2.88 -46.99 -56.14
CA MET A 1 -1.73 -47.93 -56.11
C MET A 1 -0.76 -47.45 -55.09
N PHE A 2 -0.31 -48.31 -54.24
CA PHE A 2 0.58 -48.20 -53.09
C PHE A 2 -0.06 -47.72 -51.79
N GLY A 3 -0.45 -48.73 -51.02
CA GLY A 3 -0.69 -48.68 -49.61
C GLY A 3 0.60 -48.79 -48.83
N PHE A 4 0.55 -48.29 -47.61
CA PHE A 4 1.55 -48.62 -46.60
C PHE A 4 0.84 -48.89 -45.27
N SER A 5 1.15 -50.06 -44.75
CA SER A 5 0.59 -50.66 -43.55
C SER A 5 1.06 -49.99 -42.28
N ILE A 6 0.13 -49.96 -41.33
CA ILE A 6 0.32 -49.56 -39.93
C ILE A 6 0.84 -50.80 -39.16
N PHE A 7 1.97 -50.62 -38.44
CA PHE A 7 2.40 -51.56 -37.40
C PHE A 7 2.05 -51.01 -36.02
N PHE A 8 1.18 -51.76 -35.34
CA PHE A 8 0.91 -51.63 -33.93
C PHE A 8 2.00 -52.35 -33.13
N VAL A 9 2.69 -51.67 -32.22
CA VAL A 9 3.49 -52.31 -31.20
C VAL A 9 2.90 -51.96 -29.85
N ALA A 10 2.34 -52.98 -29.21
CA ALA A 10 1.92 -52.92 -27.83
C ALA A 10 3.17 -53.21 -26.93
N ALA A 11 3.45 -52.32 -25.99
CA ALA A 11 4.40 -52.57 -24.91
C ALA A 11 3.66 -52.52 -23.60
N LEU A 12 3.53 -53.65 -22.95
CA LEU A 12 3.19 -53.79 -21.53
C LEU A 12 4.43 -53.40 -20.72
N GLY A 13 4.25 -52.59 -19.66
CA GLY A 13 5.35 -52.24 -18.77
C GLY A 13 4.89 -51.69 -17.44
N CYS A 14 4.72 -52.57 -16.48
CA CYS A 14 4.91 -52.47 -15.02
C CYS A 14 4.62 -51.16 -14.30
N SER A 15 3.59 -51.26 -13.47
CA SER A 15 3.35 -50.42 -12.27
C SER A 15 4.56 -50.47 -11.32
N ARG A 16 5.03 -49.31 -10.89
CA ARG A 16 5.77 -49.13 -9.66
C ARG A 16 5.07 -48.06 -8.86
N ASP A 17 4.50 -48.46 -7.75
CA ASP A 17 4.05 -47.58 -6.68
C ASP A 17 5.30 -46.98 -6.00
N ASP A 18 5.58 -45.72 -6.25
CA ASP A 18 6.47 -44.92 -5.44
C ASP A 18 5.63 -43.89 -4.67
N THR A 19 5.26 -44.24 -3.45
CA THR A 19 4.75 -43.34 -2.44
C THR A 19 5.90 -42.43 -1.97
N ALA A 20 6.19 -41.38 -2.76
CA ALA A 20 7.06 -40.30 -2.34
C ALA A 20 6.27 -39.36 -1.41
N SER A 21 6.52 -39.51 -0.12
CA SER A 21 6.09 -38.57 0.92
C SER A 21 6.54 -37.15 0.54
N ALA A 22 5.61 -36.32 0.11
CA ALA A 22 5.84 -34.90 -0.10
C ALA A 22 6.07 -34.25 1.27
N ARG A 23 7.34 -34.12 1.65
CA ARG A 23 7.73 -33.20 2.73
C ARG A 23 7.39 -31.80 2.25
N THR A 24 6.34 -31.22 2.80
CA THR A 24 6.05 -29.78 2.74
C THR A 24 7.28 -29.05 3.27
N ARG A 25 8.07 -28.49 2.37
CA ARG A 25 9.08 -27.50 2.76
C ARG A 25 8.30 -26.25 3.10
N ASP A 26 8.22 -25.89 4.35
CA ASP A 26 7.97 -24.53 4.79
C ASP A 26 9.07 -23.68 4.16
N ALA A 27 8.78 -23.11 2.99
CA ALA A 27 9.60 -22.07 2.41
C ALA A 27 9.49 -20.87 3.36
N ALA A 28 10.55 -20.59 4.07
CA ALA A 28 10.69 -19.37 4.83
C ALA A 28 10.40 -18.20 3.89
N ARG A 29 9.32 -17.48 4.18
CA ARG A 29 8.87 -16.33 3.42
C ARG A 29 9.97 -15.29 3.44
N SER A 30 10.51 -14.94 2.27
CA SER A 30 11.53 -13.89 2.16
C SER A 30 10.93 -12.55 2.58
N PRO A 31 11.71 -11.64 3.19
CA PRO A 31 11.25 -10.29 3.56
C PRO A 31 10.78 -9.43 2.39
N ASP A 32 11.06 -9.85 1.16
CA ASP A 32 10.68 -9.19 -0.10
C ASP A 32 9.32 -9.64 -0.66
N ASP A 33 8.62 -10.55 0.01
CA ASP A 33 7.31 -10.99 -0.47
C ASP A 33 6.30 -9.84 -0.33
N GLY A 34 5.81 -9.35 -1.45
CA GLY A 34 4.78 -8.32 -1.52
C GLY A 34 3.50 -8.73 -0.77
N VAL A 35 2.65 -7.76 -0.52
CA VAL A 35 1.32 -7.98 0.05
C VAL A 35 0.47 -8.76 -0.95
N ALA A 36 -0.44 -9.62 -0.48
CA ALA A 36 -1.37 -10.32 -1.38
C ALA A 36 -2.14 -9.32 -2.25
N PRO A 37 -2.31 -9.61 -3.57
CA PRO A 37 -3.07 -8.75 -4.47
C PRO A 37 -4.49 -8.51 -3.95
N ARG A 38 -4.97 -7.27 -4.08
CA ARG A 38 -6.32 -6.86 -3.67
C ARG A 38 -7.02 -6.18 -4.86
N PRO A 39 -8.37 -6.15 -4.91
CA PRO A 39 -9.07 -5.43 -5.96
C PRO A 39 -8.64 -3.96 -6.00
N SER A 40 -8.08 -3.54 -7.15
CA SER A 40 -7.70 -2.15 -7.40
C SER A 40 -8.86 -1.39 -8.01
N VAL A 41 -9.03 -0.11 -7.61
CA VAL A 41 -10.00 0.79 -8.24
C VAL A 41 -9.50 1.35 -9.58
N ILE A 42 -8.20 1.21 -9.85
CA ILE A 42 -7.56 1.61 -11.10
C ILE A 42 -7.25 0.35 -11.89
N ALA A 43 -7.85 0.24 -13.07
CA ALA A 43 -7.56 -0.85 -14.00
C ALA A 43 -6.23 -0.59 -14.73
N ALA A 44 -5.54 -1.68 -15.08
CA ALA A 44 -4.40 -1.59 -16.00
C ALA A 44 -4.86 -1.03 -17.35
N ALA A 45 -4.03 -0.19 -17.97
CA ALA A 45 -4.33 0.39 -19.28
C ALA A 45 -4.33 -0.71 -20.34
N SER A 46 -5.43 -0.83 -21.08
CA SER A 46 -5.52 -1.76 -22.24
C SER A 46 -4.76 -1.23 -23.46
N GLN A 47 -4.59 0.07 -23.56
CA GLN A 47 -3.87 0.78 -24.64
C GLN A 47 -3.21 2.04 -24.09
N PRO A 48 -2.04 2.46 -24.62
CA PRO A 48 -1.38 3.67 -24.20
C PRO A 48 -2.22 4.91 -24.57
N TYR A 49 -2.20 5.92 -23.70
CA TYR A 49 -2.82 7.21 -23.94
C TYR A 49 -2.11 7.96 -25.08
N LYS A 50 -2.88 8.56 -26.00
CA LYS A 50 -2.38 9.33 -27.14
C LYS A 50 -2.68 10.82 -26.97
N VAL A 51 -1.65 11.64 -27.06
CA VAL A 51 -1.81 13.10 -27.07
C VAL A 51 -2.32 13.54 -28.44
N VAL A 52 -3.45 14.24 -28.46
CA VAL A 52 -4.05 14.86 -29.64
C VAL A 52 -4.54 16.28 -29.31
N ALA A 53 -4.62 17.12 -30.29
CA ALA A 53 -5.25 18.44 -30.12
C ALA A 53 -6.75 18.26 -29.82
N VAL A 54 -7.24 18.92 -28.79
CA VAL A 54 -8.65 18.91 -28.42
C VAL A 54 -9.30 20.21 -28.91
N ALA A 55 -10.03 20.12 -30.03
CA ALA A 55 -10.83 21.24 -30.52
C ALA A 55 -12.12 21.35 -29.67
N ALA A 56 -12.40 22.53 -29.13
CA ALA A 56 -13.59 22.81 -28.34
C ALA A 56 -13.84 21.80 -27.21
N GLY A 57 -12.82 21.55 -26.39
CA GLY A 57 -12.93 20.68 -25.21
C GLY A 57 -13.97 21.21 -24.23
N GLY A 58 -14.77 20.34 -23.67
CA GLY A 58 -15.73 20.67 -22.61
C GLY A 58 -15.15 20.54 -21.22
N THR A 59 -15.96 20.87 -20.23
CA THR A 59 -15.59 20.84 -18.81
C THR A 59 -16.59 19.99 -18.01
N ILE A 60 -16.09 19.11 -17.16
CA ILE A 60 -16.90 18.40 -16.18
C ILE A 60 -16.66 19.04 -14.81
N THR A 61 -17.74 19.47 -14.16
CA THR A 61 -17.71 19.93 -12.77
C THR A 61 -18.57 19.03 -11.90
N GLY A 62 -18.37 19.07 -10.60
CA GLY A 62 -19.27 18.30 -9.74
C GLY A 62 -18.86 18.29 -8.29
N THR A 63 -19.48 17.37 -7.58
CA THR A 63 -19.29 17.19 -6.15
C THR A 63 -19.20 15.72 -5.78
N VAL A 64 -18.48 15.45 -4.71
CA VAL A 64 -18.41 14.11 -4.12
C VAL A 64 -18.94 14.17 -2.70
N ASP A 65 -20.00 13.41 -2.45
CA ASP A 65 -20.69 13.34 -1.18
C ASP A 65 -20.62 11.93 -0.58
N ILE A 66 -20.66 11.82 0.73
CA ILE A 66 -20.86 10.56 1.43
C ILE A 66 -22.36 10.27 1.53
N ASP A 67 -22.76 9.03 1.21
CA ASP A 67 -24.15 8.54 1.37
C ASP A 67 -24.20 7.61 2.59
N GLY A 68 -24.65 8.16 3.71
CA GLY A 68 -24.71 7.47 5.00
C GLY A 68 -23.76 8.06 6.06
N SER A 69 -23.49 7.29 7.09
CA SER A 69 -22.62 7.72 8.20
C SER A 69 -21.16 7.67 7.81
N ALA A 70 -20.43 8.72 8.13
CA ALA A 70 -18.97 8.73 7.98
C ALA A 70 -18.31 7.73 8.93
N PRO A 71 -17.21 7.08 8.52
CA PRO A 71 -16.36 6.34 9.44
C PRO A 71 -15.86 7.26 10.56
N LEU A 72 -15.84 6.75 11.78
CA LEU A 72 -15.27 7.49 12.90
C LEU A 72 -13.74 7.54 12.74
N ALA A 73 -13.15 8.70 13.04
CA ALA A 73 -11.72 8.83 13.12
C ALA A 73 -11.16 7.90 14.20
N ALA A 74 -10.18 7.08 13.84
CA ALA A 74 -9.52 6.22 14.81
C ALA A 74 -8.56 7.03 15.69
N ILE A 75 -8.41 6.59 16.94
CA ILE A 75 -7.36 7.06 17.83
C ILE A 75 -6.25 6.01 17.81
N ILE A 76 -5.16 6.36 17.18
CA ILE A 76 -3.97 5.53 17.07
C ILE A 76 -3.13 5.74 18.35
N ARG A 77 -2.63 4.65 18.92
CA ARG A 77 -1.67 4.66 20.02
C ARG A 77 -0.32 4.20 19.47
N PRO A 78 0.62 5.13 19.22
CA PRO A 78 1.93 4.78 18.69
C PRO A 78 2.62 3.73 19.57
N THR A 79 3.15 2.69 18.92
CA THR A 79 3.89 1.60 19.58
C THR A 79 5.41 1.79 19.48
N ALA A 80 5.86 2.80 18.72
CA ALA A 80 7.26 3.17 18.55
C ALA A 80 7.40 4.70 18.58
N ASP A 81 8.57 5.18 18.90
CA ASP A 81 8.98 6.60 18.84
C ASP A 81 8.02 7.60 19.52
N GLN A 82 7.42 7.19 20.65
CA GLN A 82 6.41 7.99 21.36
C GLN A 82 6.93 9.37 21.81
N ASN A 83 8.23 9.54 21.97
CA ASN A 83 8.88 10.83 22.27
C ASN A 83 8.77 11.81 21.10
N VAL A 84 8.55 11.35 19.87
CA VAL A 84 8.34 12.17 18.66
C VAL A 84 6.89 12.10 18.22
N CYS A 85 6.32 10.89 18.09
CA CYS A 85 4.96 10.65 17.61
C CYS A 85 3.87 11.00 18.64
N GLY A 86 4.23 11.17 19.91
CA GLY A 86 3.27 11.32 21.02
C GLY A 86 2.64 9.99 21.43
N ASN A 87 1.73 10.06 22.40
CA ASN A 87 1.04 8.89 22.94
C ASN A 87 -0.30 8.61 22.26
N SER A 88 -0.76 9.52 21.43
CA SER A 88 -2.06 9.44 20.76
C SER A 88 -2.08 10.32 19.51
N ILE A 89 -2.50 9.74 18.39
CA ILE A 89 -2.70 10.42 17.11
C ILE A 89 -4.16 10.25 16.72
N VAL A 90 -4.85 11.34 16.39
CA VAL A 90 -6.18 11.28 15.80
C VAL A 90 -6.02 11.12 14.30
N GLU A 91 -6.54 10.04 13.76
CA GLU A 91 -6.49 9.76 12.34
C GLU A 91 -7.31 10.81 11.56
N LYS A 92 -6.66 11.49 10.58
CA LYS A 92 -7.29 12.53 9.75
C LYS A 92 -7.49 12.04 8.30
N ASN A 93 -7.96 10.81 8.16
CA ASN A 93 -8.03 10.16 6.84
C ASN A 93 -9.21 10.63 5.97
N LEU A 94 -10.16 11.36 6.52
CA LEU A 94 -11.35 11.81 5.82
C LEU A 94 -11.69 13.24 6.22
N ALA A 95 -11.58 14.17 5.28
CA ALA A 95 -12.01 15.55 5.44
C ALA A 95 -13.44 15.70 4.95
N LEU A 96 -14.34 16.20 5.81
CA LEU A 96 -15.75 16.43 5.47
C LEU A 96 -16.17 17.87 5.73
N ALA A 97 -16.91 18.44 4.76
CA ALA A 97 -17.67 19.67 4.91
C ALA A 97 -19.16 19.33 4.78
N GLY A 98 -19.83 19.03 5.90
CA GLY A 98 -21.14 18.39 5.91
C GLY A 98 -21.05 16.98 5.34
N THR A 99 -21.74 16.69 4.23
CA THR A 99 -21.63 15.41 3.51
C THR A 99 -20.53 15.42 2.44
N ARG A 100 -19.91 16.56 2.14
CA ARG A 100 -18.93 16.74 1.07
C ARG A 100 -17.58 16.18 1.46
N ILE A 101 -17.00 15.36 0.56
CA ILE A 101 -15.71 14.70 0.76
C ILE A 101 -14.61 15.55 0.14
N GLY A 102 -13.71 16.10 0.96
CA GLY A 102 -12.47 16.72 0.53
C GLY A 102 -11.40 15.67 0.27
N GLY A 103 -10.56 15.91 -0.75
CA GLY A 103 -9.45 15.00 -1.09
C GLY A 103 -9.83 13.78 -1.92
N ALA A 104 -11.11 13.57 -2.28
CA ALA A 104 -11.49 12.47 -3.17
C ALA A 104 -10.88 12.66 -4.57
N ILE A 105 -10.46 11.57 -5.20
CA ILE A 105 -9.92 11.58 -6.57
C ILE A 105 -11.06 11.24 -7.53
N VAL A 106 -11.25 12.10 -8.54
CA VAL A 106 -12.21 11.88 -9.63
C VAL A 106 -11.46 11.80 -10.95
N TRP A 107 -11.73 10.77 -11.75
CA TRP A 107 -11.09 10.62 -13.07
C TRP A 107 -12.04 10.01 -14.11
N VAL A 108 -11.69 10.23 -15.39
CA VAL A 108 -12.36 9.59 -16.53
C VAL A 108 -11.73 8.20 -16.72
N THR A 109 -12.49 7.13 -16.62
CA THR A 109 -11.92 5.77 -16.56
C THR A 109 -11.49 5.20 -17.91
N ASP A 110 -12.08 5.68 -19.01
CA ASP A 110 -12.01 5.07 -20.33
C ASP A 110 -11.44 5.97 -21.42
N ILE A 111 -10.89 7.13 -21.08
CA ILE A 111 -10.32 8.06 -22.05
C ILE A 111 -8.93 7.63 -22.49
N ARG A 112 -8.70 7.52 -23.81
CA ARG A 112 -7.44 7.04 -24.41
C ARG A 112 -6.75 8.04 -25.32
N ASN A 113 -7.34 9.23 -25.52
CA ASN A 113 -6.71 10.31 -26.28
C ASN A 113 -7.22 11.68 -25.79
N GLY A 114 -6.44 12.71 -26.03
CA GLY A 114 -6.79 14.08 -25.67
C GLY A 114 -5.59 14.96 -25.34
N LYS A 115 -5.78 15.94 -24.47
CA LYS A 115 -4.77 16.96 -24.13
C LYS A 115 -3.47 16.34 -23.58
N ALA A 116 -2.36 17.05 -23.76
CA ALA A 116 -1.09 16.69 -23.17
C ALA A 116 -1.14 16.75 -21.63
N PHE A 117 -0.29 15.98 -20.98
CA PHE A 117 -0.02 16.16 -19.55
C PHE A 117 0.57 17.54 -19.26
N ALA A 118 0.47 18.01 -18.04
CA ALA A 118 1.22 19.17 -17.59
C ALA A 118 2.73 18.95 -17.79
N LEU A 119 3.45 20.04 -18.09
CA LEU A 119 4.90 19.98 -18.30
C LEU A 119 5.63 19.56 -17.02
N GLU A 120 5.23 20.13 -15.89
CA GLU A 120 5.75 19.76 -14.59
C GLU A 120 4.81 18.74 -13.94
N ARG A 121 5.36 17.58 -13.61
CA ARG A 121 4.65 16.48 -12.95
C ARG A 121 5.44 16.07 -11.72
N ARG A 122 5.53 17.00 -10.77
CA ARG A 122 6.12 16.78 -9.46
C ARG A 122 5.02 16.66 -8.43
N PHE A 123 5.14 15.68 -7.59
CA PHE A 123 4.18 15.35 -6.54
C PHE A 123 4.95 15.18 -5.25
N GLU A 124 4.34 15.52 -4.14
CA GLU A 124 4.98 15.53 -2.84
C GLU A 124 4.26 14.57 -1.89
N LEU A 125 5.03 13.89 -1.05
CA LEU A 125 4.52 13.06 0.05
C LEU A 125 5.49 13.19 1.22
N ALA A 126 5.00 13.65 2.36
CA ALA A 126 5.82 13.82 3.54
C ALA A 126 5.51 12.75 4.61
N ASN A 127 6.55 12.30 5.33
CA ASN A 127 6.38 11.74 6.65
C ASN A 127 6.33 12.91 7.62
N SER A 128 5.20 13.15 8.26
CA SER A 128 5.01 14.27 9.17
C SER A 128 4.11 13.86 10.34
N ASN A 129 4.56 14.10 11.56
CA ASN A 129 3.89 13.67 12.78
C ASN A 129 3.63 12.16 12.82
N CYS A 130 4.57 11.36 12.31
CA CYS A 130 4.51 9.90 12.19
C CYS A 130 3.31 9.40 11.37
N MET A 131 2.85 10.20 10.44
CA MET A 131 1.81 9.92 9.46
C MET A 131 2.29 10.36 8.08
N PHE A 132 1.52 10.05 7.04
CA PHE A 132 1.76 10.58 5.71
C PHE A 132 0.86 11.79 5.42
N ASP A 133 1.42 12.80 4.75
CA ASP A 133 0.71 13.96 4.24
C ASP A 133 1.11 14.23 2.77
N PRO A 134 0.16 14.25 1.82
CA PRO A 134 -1.28 14.00 2.00
C PRO A 134 -1.61 12.52 2.20
N TYR A 135 -2.72 12.24 2.88
CA TYR A 135 -3.23 10.87 3.04
C TYR A 135 -3.63 10.21 1.71
N VAL A 136 -4.16 10.99 0.77
CA VAL A 136 -4.53 10.52 -0.57
C VAL A 136 -4.18 11.58 -1.61
N GLN A 137 -3.64 11.15 -2.75
CA GLN A 137 -3.37 12.03 -3.88
C GLN A 137 -3.48 11.28 -5.20
N ALA A 138 -3.62 12.04 -6.30
CA ALA A 138 -3.46 11.53 -7.65
C ALA A 138 -2.15 12.02 -8.25
N MET A 139 -1.54 11.18 -9.08
CA MET A 139 -0.39 11.56 -9.89
C MET A 139 -0.49 10.99 -11.30
N SER A 140 0.19 11.64 -12.23
CA SER A 140 0.31 11.13 -13.62
C SER A 140 1.44 10.11 -13.71
N THR A 141 1.27 9.10 -14.56
CA THR A 141 2.37 8.20 -14.94
C THR A 141 3.57 8.99 -15.46
N GLY A 142 4.78 8.53 -15.13
CA GLY A 142 6.03 9.20 -15.52
C GLY A 142 6.29 10.53 -14.82
N GLY A 143 5.50 10.91 -13.82
CA GLY A 143 5.83 12.00 -12.90
C GLY A 143 6.84 11.57 -11.85
N THR A 144 7.45 12.54 -11.17
CA THR A 144 8.34 12.32 -10.05
C THR A 144 7.59 12.57 -8.75
N LEU A 145 7.61 11.61 -7.83
CA LEU A 145 7.13 11.77 -6.47
C LEU A 145 8.34 12.06 -5.56
N ASN A 146 8.37 13.25 -4.98
CA ASN A 146 9.34 13.59 -3.96
C ASN A 146 8.78 13.14 -2.61
N VAL A 147 9.49 12.25 -1.95
CA VAL A 147 9.10 11.77 -0.61
C VAL A 147 10.04 12.41 0.38
N SER A 148 9.49 13.17 1.35
CA SER A 148 10.27 13.82 2.40
C SER A 148 10.11 13.15 3.75
N ASN A 149 11.10 13.33 4.62
CA ASN A 149 11.04 12.98 6.02
C ASN A 149 11.12 14.26 6.86
N ASP A 150 9.98 14.69 7.39
CA ASP A 150 9.87 15.88 8.25
C ASP A 150 9.87 15.51 9.75
N ASP A 151 9.93 14.23 10.07
CA ASP A 151 10.02 13.71 11.42
C ASP A 151 11.48 13.54 11.87
N ARG A 152 11.73 13.65 13.18
CA ARG A 152 13.07 13.42 13.77
C ARG A 152 13.31 11.93 14.10
N VAL A 153 12.81 11.05 13.27
CA VAL A 153 12.99 9.61 13.36
C VAL A 153 13.17 9.04 11.96
N LEU A 154 13.88 7.93 11.88
CA LEU A 154 14.09 7.25 10.59
C LEU A 154 12.82 6.61 10.10
N HIS A 155 12.60 6.68 8.81
CA HIS A 155 11.51 6.01 8.11
C HIS A 155 12.05 5.11 6.99
N THR A 156 11.32 4.06 6.70
CA THR A 156 11.42 3.32 5.44
C THR A 156 10.01 3.16 4.91
N ASN A 157 9.75 3.77 3.77
CA ASN A 157 8.43 3.76 3.17
C ASN A 157 8.39 2.79 2.00
N ARG A 158 7.41 1.88 2.00
CA ARG A 158 7.16 0.95 0.90
C ARG A 158 5.93 1.38 0.12
N PHE A 159 6.07 1.38 -1.19
CA PHE A 159 5.03 1.69 -2.16
C PHE A 159 4.55 0.37 -2.76
N ILE A 160 3.34 -0.05 -2.46
CA ILE A 160 2.80 -1.35 -2.82
C ILE A 160 1.73 -1.17 -3.89
N ASN A 161 1.89 -1.80 -5.04
CA ASN A 161 0.83 -1.86 -6.05
C ASN A 161 -0.29 -2.77 -5.55
N VAL A 162 -1.45 -2.20 -5.28
CA VAL A 162 -2.60 -2.91 -4.70
C VAL A 162 -3.08 -4.07 -5.59
N GLY A 163 -3.11 -3.84 -6.90
CA GLY A 163 -3.61 -4.82 -7.87
C GLY A 163 -2.70 -6.05 -8.04
N THR A 164 -1.39 -5.88 -7.88
CA THR A 164 -0.41 -6.97 -8.04
C THR A 164 0.19 -7.45 -6.72
N GLY A 165 0.10 -6.65 -5.65
CA GLY A 165 0.74 -6.91 -4.37
C GLY A 165 2.26 -6.68 -4.38
N GLN A 166 2.83 -6.25 -5.50
CA GLN A 166 4.29 -6.06 -5.65
C GLN A 166 4.74 -4.71 -5.11
N ILE A 167 5.98 -4.65 -4.64
CA ILE A 167 6.63 -3.40 -4.23
C ILE A 167 7.00 -2.62 -5.50
N ALA A 168 6.35 -1.47 -5.69
CA ALA A 168 6.61 -0.54 -6.80
C ALA A 168 7.74 0.44 -6.48
N GLY A 169 8.10 0.65 -5.21
CA GLY A 169 9.17 1.54 -4.79
C GLY A 169 9.46 1.44 -3.29
N ILE A 170 10.64 1.87 -2.91
CA ILE A 170 11.08 2.00 -1.51
C ILE A 170 11.75 3.37 -1.37
N ALA A 171 11.43 4.09 -0.30
CA ALA A 171 12.10 5.33 0.09
C ALA A 171 12.63 5.16 1.52
N PRO A 172 13.90 4.78 1.69
CA PRO A 172 14.56 4.76 2.98
C PRO A 172 15.08 6.17 3.31
N PHE A 173 14.97 6.57 4.57
CA PHE A 173 15.49 7.82 5.08
C PHE A 173 16.52 7.55 6.16
N ASN A 174 17.63 8.28 6.08
CA ASN A 174 18.73 8.21 7.05
C ASN A 174 18.71 9.41 8.01
N ASP A 175 17.99 10.49 7.62
CA ASP A 175 17.97 11.74 8.36
C ASP A 175 16.62 12.48 8.20
N ASP A 176 16.34 13.43 9.10
CA ASP A 176 15.24 14.38 8.95
C ASP A 176 15.58 15.41 7.86
N GLY A 177 14.57 15.89 7.16
CA GLY A 177 14.70 16.81 6.03
C GLY A 177 15.22 16.17 4.73
N GLU A 178 15.51 14.88 4.71
CA GLU A 178 15.90 14.17 3.49
C GLU A 178 14.72 14.04 2.52
N VAL A 179 15.01 14.19 1.22
CA VAL A 179 14.03 14.01 0.14
C VAL A 179 14.51 12.94 -0.82
N VAL A 180 13.68 11.90 -1.00
CA VAL A 180 13.94 10.80 -1.93
C VAL A 180 13.02 10.94 -3.13
N PRO A 181 13.53 11.23 -4.34
CA PRO A 181 12.73 11.29 -5.56
C PRO A 181 12.46 9.87 -6.09
N LEU A 182 11.20 9.59 -6.42
CA LEU A 182 10.75 8.34 -7.05
C LEU A 182 10.14 8.64 -8.42
N ASP A 183 10.73 8.08 -9.48
CA ASP A 183 10.29 8.22 -10.88
C ASP A 183 9.77 6.90 -11.48
N ARG A 184 9.35 5.96 -10.63
CA ARG A 184 9.09 4.56 -10.96
C ARG A 184 7.68 4.27 -11.45
N PHE A 185 6.74 5.19 -11.23
CA PHE A 185 5.34 4.97 -11.54
C PHE A 185 5.05 5.21 -13.03
N LYS A 186 5.33 4.21 -13.88
CA LYS A 186 5.20 4.31 -15.35
C LYS A 186 3.85 3.80 -15.85
N GLU A 187 3.16 2.98 -15.07
CA GLU A 187 1.88 2.37 -15.41
C GLU A 187 0.78 2.84 -14.45
N PRO A 188 -0.49 2.91 -14.91
CA PRO A 188 -1.60 3.23 -14.03
C PRO A 188 -1.75 2.18 -12.94
N ALA A 189 -1.87 2.64 -11.70
CA ALA A 189 -1.96 1.78 -10.55
C ALA A 189 -2.58 2.50 -9.35
N GLN A 190 -3.19 1.74 -8.46
CA GLN A 190 -3.45 2.16 -7.11
C GLN A 190 -2.27 1.73 -6.22
N ILE A 191 -1.61 2.69 -5.61
CA ILE A 191 -0.47 2.45 -4.72
C ILE A 191 -0.90 2.69 -3.29
N GLU A 192 -0.61 1.74 -2.42
CA GLU A 192 -0.64 1.92 -0.98
C GLU A 192 0.78 2.22 -0.49
N VAL A 193 0.92 3.27 0.31
CA VAL A 193 2.19 3.61 0.96
C VAL A 193 2.09 3.20 2.42
N VAL A 194 3.07 2.47 2.90
CA VAL A 194 3.16 2.01 4.29
C VAL A 194 4.53 2.33 4.87
N SER A 195 4.57 2.65 6.15
CA SER A 195 5.84 2.83 6.86
C SER A 195 6.21 1.53 7.58
N ASP A 196 7.44 1.05 7.41
CA ASP A 196 7.94 -0.13 8.15
C ASP A 196 8.12 0.18 9.63
N ARG A 197 8.48 1.43 9.95
CA ARG A 197 8.69 1.90 11.32
C ARG A 197 7.39 2.20 12.06
N HIS A 198 6.42 2.77 11.34
CA HIS A 198 5.13 3.19 11.89
C HIS A 198 3.99 2.47 11.16
N PRO A 199 3.68 1.21 11.53
CA PRO A 199 2.73 0.36 10.79
C PRO A 199 1.29 0.89 10.78
N TRP A 200 0.99 1.93 11.54
CA TRP A 200 -0.28 2.65 11.51
C TRP A 200 -0.33 3.74 10.42
N ALA A 201 0.83 4.17 9.89
CA ALA A 201 0.89 5.21 8.87
C ALA A 201 0.65 4.62 7.49
N HIS A 202 -0.40 5.09 6.84
CA HIS A 202 -0.78 4.73 5.47
C HIS A 202 -1.04 5.97 4.64
N ALA A 203 -0.72 5.90 3.34
CA ALA A 203 -1.19 6.84 2.33
C ALA A 203 -1.56 6.11 1.04
N TRP A 204 -2.24 6.82 0.14
CA TRP A 204 -2.76 6.24 -1.08
C TRP A 204 -2.50 7.14 -2.27
N ILE A 205 -2.05 6.55 -3.37
CA ILE A 205 -1.76 7.28 -4.60
C ILE A 205 -2.52 6.63 -5.76
N ALA A 206 -3.32 7.44 -6.46
CA ALA A 206 -3.91 7.07 -7.74
C ALA A 206 -2.97 7.48 -8.86
N VAL A 207 -2.25 6.53 -9.45
CA VAL A 207 -1.38 6.77 -10.63
C VAL A 207 -2.22 6.61 -11.88
N LEU A 208 -2.34 7.67 -12.69
CA LEU A 208 -3.21 7.72 -13.86
C LEU A 208 -2.41 8.00 -15.14
N ASP A 209 -2.74 7.29 -16.21
CA ASP A 209 -2.05 7.38 -17.51
C ASP A 209 -2.58 8.46 -18.46
N HIS A 210 -3.43 9.36 -17.96
CA HIS A 210 -4.00 10.47 -18.71
C HIS A 210 -4.22 11.69 -17.80
N PRO A 211 -4.38 12.93 -18.32
CA PRO A 211 -4.48 14.16 -17.53
C PRO A 211 -5.94 14.53 -17.12
N TYR A 212 -6.90 13.64 -17.30
CA TYR A 212 -8.32 13.91 -17.02
C TYR A 212 -8.73 13.39 -15.66
N TYR A 213 -8.21 14.00 -14.63
CA TYR A 213 -8.54 13.75 -13.23
C TYR A 213 -8.49 15.05 -12.43
N ALA A 214 -9.13 15.02 -11.28
CA ALA A 214 -9.08 16.09 -10.29
C ALA A 214 -9.13 15.50 -8.88
N GLN A 215 -8.61 16.24 -7.91
CA GLN A 215 -8.83 16.00 -6.49
C GLN A 215 -9.87 16.99 -5.99
N THR A 216 -10.84 16.55 -5.19
CA THR A 216 -11.85 17.45 -4.66
C THR A 216 -11.24 18.44 -3.68
N ALA A 217 -11.68 19.69 -3.77
CA ALA A 217 -11.37 20.70 -2.77
C ALA A 217 -11.99 20.33 -1.41
N ALA A 218 -11.65 21.06 -0.35
CA ALA A 218 -12.17 20.81 1.00
C ALA A 218 -13.70 20.85 1.09
N ASN A 219 -14.37 21.57 0.20
CA ASN A 219 -15.84 21.63 0.09
C ASN A 219 -16.42 20.53 -0.81
N GLY A 220 -15.64 19.53 -1.22
CA GLY A 220 -16.06 18.40 -2.04
C GLY A 220 -16.29 18.68 -3.52
N THR A 221 -15.93 19.88 -4.02
CA THR A 221 -16.10 20.23 -5.43
C THR A 221 -14.87 19.83 -6.26
N PHE A 222 -15.10 19.53 -7.55
CA PHE A 222 -14.02 19.26 -8.51
C PHE A 222 -14.32 19.85 -9.88
N THR A 223 -13.28 20.00 -10.71
CA THR A 223 -13.36 20.42 -12.11
C THR A 223 -12.33 19.65 -12.92
N ILE A 224 -12.75 19.09 -14.06
CA ILE A 224 -11.90 18.48 -15.08
C ILE A 224 -12.21 19.18 -16.40
N ASP A 225 -11.21 19.82 -17.00
CA ASP A 225 -11.36 20.64 -18.18
C ASP A 225 -10.70 20.05 -19.44
N GLY A 226 -11.02 20.64 -20.60
CA GLY A 226 -10.42 20.30 -21.88
C GLY A 226 -10.72 18.87 -22.34
N ILE A 227 -11.86 18.31 -21.95
CA ILE A 227 -12.26 16.95 -22.30
C ILE A 227 -12.83 16.96 -23.71
N PRO A 228 -12.38 16.07 -24.63
CA PRO A 228 -12.97 15.94 -25.96
C PRO A 228 -14.47 15.69 -25.87
N PRO A 229 -15.29 16.19 -26.82
CA PRO A 229 -16.71 15.81 -26.88
C PRO A 229 -16.89 14.29 -26.95
N GLY A 230 -17.79 13.75 -26.14
CA GLY A 230 -18.02 12.31 -26.04
C GLY A 230 -18.82 11.90 -24.82
N ARG A 231 -19.09 10.61 -24.70
CA ARG A 231 -19.68 10.01 -23.49
C ARG A 231 -18.58 9.31 -22.71
N TYR A 232 -18.54 9.55 -21.41
CA TYR A 232 -17.48 9.09 -20.54
C TYR A 232 -18.02 8.47 -19.25
N LEU A 233 -17.34 7.43 -18.78
CA LEU A 233 -17.51 6.90 -17.45
C LEU A 233 -16.51 7.59 -16.52
N LEU A 234 -17.00 8.10 -15.40
CA LEU A 234 -16.19 8.69 -14.35
C LEU A 234 -16.23 7.84 -13.10
N ARG A 235 -15.15 7.84 -12.37
CA ARG A 235 -15.06 7.28 -11.02
C ARG A 235 -14.62 8.34 -10.02
N ALA A 236 -15.34 8.44 -8.90
CA ALA A 236 -14.90 9.16 -7.71
C ALA A 236 -14.50 8.15 -6.65
N TRP A 237 -13.33 8.33 -6.04
CA TRP A 237 -12.78 7.40 -5.07
C TRP A 237 -12.12 8.13 -3.91
N HIS A 238 -12.33 7.60 -2.71
CA HIS A 238 -11.56 7.97 -1.54
C HIS A 238 -11.29 6.71 -0.69
N PRO A 239 -10.03 6.46 -0.25
CA PRO A 239 -9.67 5.19 0.39
C PRO A 239 -10.48 4.89 1.66
N ALA A 240 -10.85 5.91 2.42
CA ALA A 240 -11.61 5.74 3.66
C ALA A 240 -13.09 5.34 3.45
N VAL A 241 -13.67 5.58 2.27
CA VAL A 241 -15.11 5.36 2.05
C VAL A 241 -15.43 4.51 0.82
N GLY A 242 -14.46 4.28 -0.09
CA GLY A 242 -14.67 3.50 -1.32
C GLY A 242 -14.86 4.38 -2.54
N PHE A 243 -15.70 3.95 -3.47
CA PHE A 243 -15.88 4.64 -4.76
C PHE A 243 -17.34 4.64 -5.23
N ALA A 244 -17.64 5.56 -6.16
CA ALA A 244 -18.87 5.60 -6.94
C ALA A 244 -18.55 5.91 -8.41
N ASP A 245 -19.34 5.35 -9.31
CA ASP A 245 -19.25 5.59 -10.75
C ASP A 245 -20.44 6.38 -11.24
N ASP A 246 -20.20 7.22 -12.26
CA ASP A 246 -21.26 7.92 -13.01
C ASP A 246 -20.84 8.10 -14.47
N SER A 247 -21.79 8.37 -15.34
CA SER A 247 -21.53 8.62 -16.76
C SER A 247 -22.08 9.97 -17.20
N VAL A 248 -21.27 10.72 -17.96
CA VAL A 248 -21.66 12.02 -18.48
C VAL A 248 -21.43 12.10 -20.00
N THR A 249 -22.20 12.95 -20.67
CA THR A 249 -21.99 13.33 -22.07
C THR A 249 -21.44 14.75 -22.12
N VAL A 250 -20.22 14.90 -22.63
CA VAL A 250 -19.57 16.19 -22.82
C VAL A 250 -19.83 16.66 -24.25
N LEU A 251 -20.39 17.84 -24.40
CA LEU A 251 -20.55 18.50 -25.68
C LEU A 251 -19.43 19.52 -25.92
N ALA A 252 -19.19 19.86 -27.19
CA ALA A 252 -18.12 20.77 -27.60
C ALA A 252 -18.23 22.14 -26.89
N GLY A 253 -17.19 22.53 -26.15
CA GLY A 253 -17.11 23.79 -25.42
C GLY A 253 -18.12 23.95 -24.26
N GLN A 254 -18.87 22.93 -23.91
CA GLN A 254 -19.89 23.02 -22.87
C GLN A 254 -19.39 22.48 -21.53
N GLN A 255 -20.04 22.98 -20.47
CA GLN A 255 -19.87 22.45 -19.13
C GLN A 255 -21.02 21.49 -18.80
N VAL A 256 -20.67 20.35 -18.24
CA VAL A 256 -21.62 19.38 -17.66
C VAL A 256 -21.33 19.21 -16.17
N SER A 257 -22.36 18.99 -15.37
CA SER A 257 -22.23 18.78 -13.92
C SER A 257 -22.69 17.39 -13.51
N THR A 258 -22.00 16.79 -12.54
CA THR A 258 -22.40 15.52 -11.92
C THR A 258 -22.21 15.55 -10.40
N ALA A 259 -22.85 14.63 -9.69
CA ALA A 259 -22.75 14.52 -8.24
C ALA A 259 -22.59 13.06 -7.84
N PHE A 260 -21.44 12.71 -7.31
CA PHE A 260 -21.17 11.39 -6.78
C PHE A 260 -21.68 11.24 -5.36
N ARG A 261 -22.18 10.06 -5.06
CA ARG A 261 -22.55 9.64 -3.71
C ARG A 261 -21.84 8.35 -3.39
N ILE A 262 -20.80 8.41 -2.55
CA ILE A 262 -20.07 7.24 -2.12
C ILE A 262 -20.71 6.68 -0.87
N ARG A 263 -21.17 5.43 -0.95
CA ARG A 263 -21.68 4.70 0.21
C ARG A 263 -20.55 3.95 0.87
N PRO A 264 -20.17 4.28 2.12
CA PRO A 264 -19.15 3.54 2.83
C PRO A 264 -19.51 2.07 2.92
N ARG A 265 -18.57 1.20 2.60
CA ARG A 265 -18.76 -0.22 2.91
C ARG A 265 -18.66 -0.38 4.43
N PRO A 266 -19.53 -1.18 5.04
CA PRO A 266 -19.34 -1.52 6.44
C PRO A 266 -17.92 -2.09 6.59
N THR A 267 -17.12 -1.49 7.44
CA THR A 267 -15.85 -2.12 7.84
C THR A 267 -16.24 -3.46 8.44
N PRO A 268 -15.67 -4.60 7.98
CA PRO A 268 -15.89 -5.85 8.68
C PRO A 268 -15.49 -5.61 10.13
N THR A 269 -16.45 -5.65 11.04
CA THR A 269 -16.13 -5.68 12.46
C THR A 269 -15.25 -6.92 12.62
N LEU A 270 -13.96 -6.74 12.84
CA LEU A 270 -13.12 -7.85 13.27
C LEU A 270 -13.81 -8.38 14.51
N ALA A 271 -14.40 -9.57 14.41
CA ALA A 271 -14.90 -10.27 15.57
C ALA A 271 -13.76 -10.24 16.58
N PRO A 272 -14.03 -9.88 17.85
CA PRO A 272 -12.98 -9.87 18.85
C PRO A 272 -12.26 -11.21 18.76
N SER A 273 -10.96 -11.15 18.50
CA SER A 273 -10.11 -12.35 18.39
C SER A 273 -10.45 -13.19 19.61
N ALA A 274 -10.96 -14.40 19.39
CA ALA A 274 -11.22 -15.31 20.50
C ALA A 274 -9.92 -15.37 21.29
N GLN A 275 -9.97 -14.92 22.54
CA GLN A 275 -8.83 -15.06 23.43
C GLN A 275 -8.40 -16.53 23.35
N PRO A 276 -7.10 -16.83 23.20
CA PRO A 276 -6.66 -18.21 23.32
C PRO A 276 -7.19 -18.73 24.65
N PRO A 277 -7.70 -19.97 24.71
CA PRO A 277 -8.19 -20.53 25.96
C PRO A 277 -7.09 -20.34 26.98
N SER A 278 -7.43 -19.74 28.13
CA SER A 278 -6.53 -19.61 29.26
C SER A 278 -6.00 -21.00 29.55
N GLU A 279 -4.70 -21.22 29.38
CA GLU A 279 -4.03 -22.48 29.75
C GLU A 279 -4.46 -22.82 31.17
N GLY A 280 -5.17 -23.93 31.27
CA GLY A 280 -5.70 -24.44 32.52
C GLY A 280 -4.57 -24.60 33.53
N GLN A 281 -4.87 -24.21 34.72
CA GLN A 281 -4.05 -24.38 35.91
C GLN A 281 -3.33 -25.71 35.85
N SER A 282 -2.01 -25.67 35.75
CA SER A 282 -1.14 -26.82 35.88
C SER A 282 -1.35 -27.41 37.30
N VAL A 283 -2.03 -28.53 37.36
CA VAL A 283 -2.12 -29.31 38.59
C VAL A 283 -0.72 -29.84 38.87
N VAL A 284 -0.03 -29.22 39.80
CA VAL A 284 1.27 -29.72 40.30
C VAL A 284 1.01 -31.00 41.05
N PRO A 285 1.52 -32.16 40.63
CA PRO A 285 1.42 -33.38 41.46
C PRO A 285 2.33 -33.23 42.69
N THR A 286 1.74 -33.34 43.83
CA THR A 286 2.46 -33.39 45.12
C THR A 286 3.33 -34.65 45.15
N ILE A 287 4.63 -34.49 44.98
CA ILE A 287 5.61 -35.58 45.22
C ILE A 287 6.02 -35.52 46.68
N GLY A 288 5.74 -36.62 47.39
CA GLY A 288 6.15 -36.82 48.78
C GLY A 288 7.69 -36.94 48.92
N PRO A 289 8.24 -36.78 50.14
CA PRO A 289 9.67 -36.63 50.33
C PRO A 289 10.42 -37.94 50.12
N ALA A 290 11.40 -37.95 49.22
CA ALA A 290 12.37 -39.01 49.05
C ALA A 290 13.72 -38.64 49.70
N ALA A 291 14.34 -39.61 50.27
CA ALA A 291 15.49 -39.58 51.19
C ALA A 291 16.76 -38.95 50.61
N SER A 292 17.51 -38.32 51.51
CA SER A 292 18.86 -37.82 51.38
C SER A 292 19.89 -38.86 50.97
N SER A 293 20.67 -38.57 49.91
CA SER A 293 21.98 -39.18 49.71
C SER A 293 22.95 -38.10 49.25
N THR A 294 23.98 -37.88 50.03
CA THR A 294 25.12 -37.00 49.81
C THR A 294 26.02 -37.54 48.71
N PRO A 295 26.52 -36.71 47.77
CA PRO A 295 27.76 -37.04 47.04
C PRO A 295 28.92 -36.11 47.40
N ALA A 296 30.08 -36.74 47.34
CA ALA A 296 31.39 -36.22 47.65
C ALA A 296 31.88 -35.09 46.71
N ALA A 297 32.78 -34.30 47.27
CA ALA A 297 33.54 -33.25 46.62
C ALA A 297 34.48 -33.79 45.53
N SER A 298 34.55 -33.10 44.38
CA SER A 298 35.66 -33.19 43.45
C SER A 298 36.10 -31.80 42.99
N SER A 299 37.38 -31.60 43.12
CA SER A 299 38.25 -30.48 42.98
C SER A 299 38.17 -29.73 41.62
N ALA A 300 38.25 -28.39 41.72
CA ALA A 300 38.51 -27.48 40.63
C ALA A 300 40.00 -27.42 40.25
N PRO A 301 40.33 -27.08 38.99
CA PRO A 301 41.63 -26.47 38.67
C PRO A 301 41.51 -25.00 38.24
N ALA A 302 42.62 -24.32 38.47
CA ALA A 302 42.92 -22.91 38.53
C ALA A 302 42.68 -22.06 37.26
N ALA A 303 42.42 -20.80 37.53
CA ALA A 303 42.40 -19.68 36.61
C ALA A 303 43.78 -19.35 36.01
N SER A 304 43.85 -19.03 34.72
CA SER A 304 44.98 -18.32 34.08
C SER A 304 44.53 -16.92 33.65
N SER A 305 45.19 -15.95 34.22
CA SER A 305 45.12 -14.50 33.95
C SER A 305 45.80 -14.18 32.64
N SER A 306 45.13 -13.49 31.72
CA SER A 306 45.74 -12.75 30.63
C SER A 306 45.48 -11.27 30.71
N THR A 307 46.56 -10.49 30.81
CA THR A 307 46.68 -9.06 30.86
C THR A 307 46.19 -8.39 29.57
N PRO A 308 45.60 -7.14 29.68
CA PRO A 308 45.23 -6.36 28.51
C PRO A 308 46.42 -5.62 27.91
N ARG A 309 46.54 -5.69 26.59
CA ARG A 309 47.53 -4.99 25.78
C ARG A 309 47.04 -3.57 25.44
N THR A 310 47.77 -2.61 25.87
CA THR A 310 47.61 -1.16 25.56
C THR A 310 47.98 -0.93 24.08
N MET A 311 47.07 -0.34 23.34
CA MET A 311 47.33 0.17 21.97
C MET A 311 47.74 1.65 22.08
N GLY A 312 48.91 1.99 21.49
CA GLY A 312 49.42 3.36 21.38
C GLY A 312 48.75 4.16 20.26
N PRO A 313 48.95 5.48 20.22
CA PRO A 313 48.29 6.40 19.32
C PRO A 313 48.85 6.29 17.88
N PRO A 314 48.01 6.68 16.83
CA PRO A 314 48.46 6.70 15.45
C PRO A 314 49.39 7.88 15.14
N PRO A 315 50.24 7.79 14.07
CA PRO A 315 51.13 8.87 13.68
C PRO A 315 50.41 10.00 12.95
N PRO A 316 51.01 11.24 12.97
CA PRO A 316 50.46 12.38 12.24
C PRO A 316 50.81 12.31 10.73
N LEU A 317 49.89 12.95 9.94
CA LEU A 317 50.10 13.25 8.54
C LEU A 317 51.13 14.35 8.33
#